data_707427b529624ac9d77852a33dfdc9a9
#
_entry.id   707427b529624ac9d77852a33dfdc9a9
#
_cell.length_a   1.000
_cell.length_b   1.000
_cell.length_c   1.000
_cell.angle_alpha   90.00
_cell.angle_beta   90.00
_cell.angle_gamma   90.00
#
_symmetry.space_group_name_H-M   'P 1'
#
loop_
_entity.id
_entity.type
_entity.pdbx_description
1 polymer ?
#
loop_
_entity_poly.entity_id
_entity_poly.type
_entity_poly.pdbx_seq_one_letter_code
_entity_poly.pdbx_strand_id
1 'polypeptide(L)'
;LERLVPDFRDRAPLERKVTKERISIGAGNEMTTIEYSYEDGQPNEESYVVLRAKFDKWLAEEAEKKGALLVSNVQVTDLITEGEGKKQRVVGVRCHDDEVYAKLVIIAEGSNTLLLEKTGLTAPTDPSTMAVGVKEVYKLKKEDLENRLMLSGDDGMAWLTLGDMTSGLLGGGFIYTNKDSLSV
;
A
#
# COMPACT_ATOMS: atom_id res chain seq x y z
N LEU A 1 -3.24 5.12 -12.33
CA LEU A 1 -3.77 6.35 -11.72
C LEU A 1 -4.01 7.42 -12.77
N GLU A 2 -3.08 7.64 -13.71
CA GLU A 2 -3.13 8.63 -14.79
C GLU A 2 -4.44 8.61 -15.61
N ARG A 3 -5.01 7.42 -15.86
CA ARG A 3 -6.31 7.31 -16.54
C ARG A 3 -7.50 7.82 -15.72
N LEU A 4 -7.40 7.83 -14.41
CA LEU A 4 -8.48 8.25 -13.50
C LEU A 4 -8.33 9.72 -13.08
N VAL A 5 -7.09 10.15 -12.89
CA VAL A 5 -6.71 11.51 -12.47
C VAL A 5 -5.51 11.92 -13.32
N PRO A 6 -5.72 12.46 -14.54
CA PRO A 6 -4.64 12.73 -15.49
C PRO A 6 -3.56 13.70 -14.96
N ASP A 7 -3.95 14.64 -14.11
CA ASP A 7 -3.11 15.65 -13.49
C ASP A 7 -2.60 15.24 -12.09
N PHE A 8 -2.60 13.94 -11.77
CA PHE A 8 -2.23 13.47 -10.44
C PHE A 8 -0.80 13.83 -10.03
N ARG A 9 0.14 13.93 -11.01
CA ARG A 9 1.53 14.28 -10.73
C ARG A 9 1.69 15.65 -10.07
N ASP A 10 0.84 16.59 -10.44
CA ASP A 10 0.87 17.96 -9.93
C ASP A 10 0.07 18.12 -8.62
N ARG A 11 -0.88 17.24 -8.37
CA ARG A 11 -1.87 17.38 -7.30
C ARG A 11 -1.73 16.39 -6.16
N ALA A 12 -1.25 15.18 -6.47
CA ALA A 12 -1.09 14.16 -5.44
C ALA A 12 0.08 14.48 -4.50
N PRO A 13 -0.01 14.09 -3.22
CA PRO A 13 1.08 14.26 -2.27
C PRO A 13 2.18 13.21 -2.51
N LEU A 14 2.82 13.33 -3.67
CA LEU A 14 3.95 12.49 -4.05
C LEU A 14 5.19 12.90 -3.24
N GLU A 15 6.01 11.91 -2.91
CA GLU A 15 7.30 12.12 -2.27
C GLU A 15 8.38 12.23 -3.35
N ARG A 16 9.19 11.23 -3.57
CA ARG A 16 10.26 11.25 -4.57
C ARG A 16 9.93 10.33 -5.76
N LYS A 17 10.37 10.70 -6.94
CA LYS A 17 10.36 9.81 -8.11
C LYS A 17 11.40 8.71 -7.88
N VAL A 18 11.04 7.46 -8.08
CA VAL A 18 11.99 6.34 -7.97
C VAL A 18 12.84 6.33 -9.25
N THR A 19 14.11 6.70 -9.09
CA THR A 19 15.12 6.67 -10.17
C THR A 19 16.18 5.60 -9.94
N LYS A 20 16.16 4.98 -8.72
CA LYS A 20 17.05 3.88 -8.36
C LYS A 20 16.27 2.78 -7.65
N GLU A 21 16.56 1.56 -8.05
CA GLU A 21 16.09 0.37 -7.33
C GLU A 21 17.29 -0.45 -6.88
N ARG A 22 17.27 -0.91 -5.61
CA ARG A 22 18.27 -1.81 -5.06
C ARG A 22 17.63 -3.08 -4.58
N ILE A 23 18.29 -4.19 -4.84
CA ILE A 23 17.96 -5.48 -4.23
C ILE A 23 19.25 -5.99 -3.57
N SER A 24 19.16 -6.23 -2.27
CA SER A 24 20.26 -6.80 -1.47
C SER A 24 19.87 -8.18 -0.96
N ILE A 25 20.79 -9.11 -1.04
CA ILE A 25 20.65 -10.45 -0.48
C ILE A 25 21.79 -10.63 0.51
N GLY A 26 21.43 -10.86 1.77
CA GLY A 26 22.38 -11.06 2.87
C GLY A 26 22.46 -12.52 3.31
N ALA A 27 23.67 -13.00 3.59
CA ALA A 27 23.91 -14.30 4.18
C ALA A 27 25.06 -14.18 5.19
N GLY A 28 24.79 -14.48 6.45
CA GLY A 28 25.77 -14.28 7.54
C GLY A 28 26.19 -12.81 7.66
N ASN A 29 27.48 -12.57 7.50
CA ASN A 29 28.07 -11.21 7.55
C ASN A 29 28.30 -10.59 6.15
N GLU A 30 27.82 -11.24 5.12
CA GLU A 30 28.02 -10.83 3.73
C GLU A 30 26.71 -10.32 3.12
N MET A 31 26.83 -9.36 2.22
CA MET A 31 25.67 -8.82 1.49
C MET A 31 26.06 -8.56 0.03
N THR A 32 25.26 -9.06 -0.88
CA THR A 32 25.36 -8.73 -2.30
C THR A 32 24.24 -7.77 -2.64
N THR A 33 24.58 -6.67 -3.32
CA THR A 33 23.61 -5.65 -3.73
C THR A 33 23.68 -5.44 -5.24
N ILE A 34 22.54 -5.46 -5.88
CA ILE A 34 22.37 -5.07 -7.28
C ILE A 34 21.59 -3.76 -7.29
N GLU A 35 22.14 -2.76 -7.96
CA GLU A 35 21.46 -1.47 -8.17
C GLU A 35 21.11 -1.32 -9.64
N TYR A 36 19.90 -0.88 -9.88
CA TYR A 36 19.39 -0.48 -11.19
C TYR A 36 19.03 1.01 -11.15
N SER A 37 19.60 1.80 -12.05
CA SER A 37 19.31 3.23 -12.17
C SER A 37 18.57 3.50 -13.48
N TYR A 38 17.52 4.29 -13.39
CA TYR A 38 16.72 4.72 -14.53
C TYR A 38 17.25 6.06 -15.04
N GLU A 39 17.52 6.15 -16.33
CA GLU A 39 17.78 7.44 -16.97
C GLU A 39 16.45 8.17 -17.22
N ASP A 40 16.48 9.51 -17.09
CA ASP A 40 15.32 10.33 -17.43
C ASP A 40 14.88 10.13 -18.88
N GLY A 41 13.61 9.86 -19.11
CA GLY A 41 13.04 9.76 -20.45
C GLY A 41 12.38 8.43 -20.83
N GLN A 42 12.23 7.49 -19.89
CA GLN A 42 11.35 6.32 -20.10
C GLN A 42 9.89 6.72 -19.76
N PRO A 43 9.05 7.06 -20.75
CA PRO A 43 7.80 7.78 -20.49
C PRO A 43 6.67 6.94 -19.88
N ASN A 44 6.80 5.64 -19.75
CA ASN A 44 5.68 4.76 -19.41
C ASN A 44 5.76 4.05 -18.05
N GLU A 45 6.82 4.21 -17.26
CA GLU A 45 7.02 3.47 -16.01
C GLU A 45 7.52 4.36 -14.85
N GLU A 46 6.98 5.56 -14.75
CA GLU A 46 7.31 6.43 -13.62
C GLU A 46 6.69 5.91 -12.32
N SER A 47 7.54 5.55 -11.38
CA SER A 47 7.17 5.16 -10.02
C SER A 47 7.48 6.29 -9.03
N TYR A 48 6.60 6.47 -8.06
CA TYR A 48 6.75 7.48 -7.02
C TYR A 48 6.62 6.86 -5.64
N VAL A 49 7.42 7.33 -4.72
CA VAL A 49 7.23 7.04 -3.29
C VAL A 49 6.06 7.88 -2.77
N VAL A 50 5.25 7.30 -1.91
CA VAL A 50 4.14 7.99 -1.26
C VAL A 50 4.07 7.64 0.23
N LEU A 51 3.68 8.60 1.03
CA LEU A 51 3.26 8.36 2.41
C LEU A 51 1.77 8.03 2.41
N ARG A 52 1.42 6.76 2.64
CA ARG A 52 0.05 6.24 2.52
C ARG A 52 -0.99 7.08 3.27
N ALA A 53 -0.68 7.55 4.47
CA ALA A 53 -1.60 8.38 5.24
C ALA A 53 -2.01 9.68 4.51
N LYS A 54 -1.07 10.29 3.77
CA LYS A 54 -1.35 11.49 2.96
C LYS A 54 -2.01 11.13 1.63
N PHE A 55 -1.48 10.12 0.97
CA PHE A 55 -1.92 9.72 -0.36
C PHE A 55 -3.33 9.13 -0.36
N ASP A 56 -3.64 8.25 0.60
CA ASP A 56 -4.96 7.63 0.71
C ASP A 56 -6.04 8.66 1.02
N LYS A 57 -5.72 9.65 1.87
CA LYS A 57 -6.63 10.76 2.14
C LYS A 57 -6.90 11.57 0.87
N TRP A 58 -5.87 11.95 0.15
CA TRP A 58 -6.01 12.68 -1.12
C TRP A 58 -6.84 11.90 -2.14
N LEU A 59 -6.59 10.59 -2.29
CA LEU A 59 -7.32 9.73 -3.23
C LEU A 59 -8.80 9.61 -2.85
N ALA A 60 -9.10 9.53 -1.56
CA ALA A 60 -10.48 9.54 -1.07
C ALA A 60 -11.19 10.87 -1.39
N GLU A 61 -10.52 12.00 -1.16
CA GLU A 61 -11.04 13.33 -1.54
C GLU A 61 -11.29 13.45 -3.05
N GLU A 62 -10.43 12.87 -3.89
CA GLU A 62 -10.67 12.81 -5.34
C GLU A 62 -11.90 11.96 -5.71
N ALA A 63 -12.13 10.85 -4.99
CA ALA A 63 -13.33 10.05 -5.17
C ALA A 63 -14.59 10.82 -4.75
N GLU A 64 -14.56 11.56 -3.64
CA GLU A 64 -15.68 12.39 -3.19
C GLU A 64 -16.02 13.50 -4.19
N LYS A 65 -15.02 14.14 -4.81
CA LYS A 65 -15.23 15.10 -5.91
C LYS A 65 -15.95 14.50 -7.13
N LYS A 66 -15.88 13.18 -7.27
CA LYS A 66 -16.60 12.42 -8.32
C LYS A 66 -17.95 11.88 -7.86
N GLY A 67 -18.40 12.23 -6.65
CA GLY A 67 -19.71 11.88 -6.11
C GLY A 67 -19.73 10.63 -5.22
N ALA A 68 -18.58 10.07 -4.85
CA ALA A 68 -18.52 9.05 -3.82
C ALA A 68 -18.81 9.67 -2.44
N LEU A 69 -19.42 8.92 -1.55
CA LEU A 69 -19.58 9.29 -0.16
C LEU A 69 -18.58 8.49 0.69
N LEU A 70 -17.65 9.19 1.32
CA LEU A 70 -16.72 8.59 2.27
C LEU A 70 -17.33 8.66 3.68
N VAL A 71 -17.55 7.49 4.28
CA VAL A 71 -18.02 7.38 5.67
C VAL A 71 -16.93 6.70 6.49
N SER A 72 -16.20 7.48 7.27
CA SER A 72 -15.14 6.99 8.14
C SER A 72 -15.65 6.63 9.53
N ASN A 73 -14.88 5.80 10.28
CA ASN A 73 -15.21 5.35 11.62
C ASN A 73 -16.53 4.57 11.73
N VAL A 74 -17.00 3.99 10.64
CA VAL A 74 -18.16 3.11 10.61
C VAL A 74 -17.69 1.69 10.30
N GLN A 75 -17.95 0.78 11.22
CA GLN A 75 -17.61 -0.63 11.05
C GLN A 75 -18.78 -1.36 10.37
N VAL A 76 -18.50 -1.98 9.25
CA VAL A 76 -19.41 -2.96 8.63
C VAL A 76 -19.35 -4.25 9.44
N THR A 77 -20.46 -4.68 9.97
CA THR A 77 -20.55 -5.87 10.84
C THR A 77 -21.08 -7.11 10.12
N ASP A 78 -21.92 -6.94 9.10
CA ASP A 78 -22.54 -8.03 8.37
C ASP A 78 -22.83 -7.68 6.92
N LEU A 79 -23.06 -8.71 6.10
CA LEU A 79 -23.65 -8.60 4.77
C LEU A 79 -25.16 -8.82 4.85
N ILE A 80 -25.93 -8.02 4.14
CA ILE A 80 -27.35 -8.24 3.94
C ILE A 80 -27.52 -9.09 2.68
N THR A 81 -28.21 -10.21 2.82
CA THR A 81 -28.42 -11.16 1.73
C THR A 81 -29.89 -11.39 1.48
N GLU A 82 -30.25 -11.63 0.22
CA GLU A 82 -31.59 -12.04 -0.23
C GLU A 82 -31.52 -13.36 -0.99
N GLY A 83 -32.61 -14.12 -0.96
CA GLY A 83 -32.70 -15.42 -1.61
C GLY A 83 -32.13 -16.56 -0.78
N GLU A 84 -32.27 -17.79 -1.29
CA GLU A 84 -31.77 -18.99 -0.60
C GLU A 84 -30.90 -19.85 -1.52
N GLY A 85 -29.97 -20.57 -0.93
CA GLY A 85 -29.06 -21.50 -1.62
C GLY A 85 -28.34 -20.85 -2.80
N LYS A 86 -28.42 -21.44 -3.99
CA LYS A 86 -27.74 -20.95 -5.19
C LYS A 86 -28.26 -19.61 -5.73
N LYS A 87 -29.38 -19.11 -5.23
CA LYS A 87 -29.94 -17.81 -5.59
C LYS A 87 -29.66 -16.72 -4.57
N GLN A 88 -28.93 -17.04 -3.51
CA GLN A 88 -28.52 -16.06 -2.52
C GLN A 88 -27.61 -15.02 -3.15
N ARG A 89 -27.88 -13.75 -2.90
CA ARG A 89 -27.09 -12.61 -3.36
C ARG A 89 -26.91 -11.58 -2.25
N VAL A 90 -25.79 -10.90 -2.25
CA VAL A 90 -25.55 -9.76 -1.36
C VAL A 90 -26.25 -8.54 -1.95
N VAL A 91 -27.05 -7.87 -1.12
CA VAL A 91 -27.84 -6.68 -1.50
C VAL A 91 -27.47 -5.45 -0.68
N GLY A 92 -26.60 -5.58 0.33
CA GLY A 92 -26.19 -4.47 1.17
C GLY A 92 -25.27 -4.89 2.29
N VAL A 93 -25.02 -3.95 3.18
CA VAL A 93 -24.19 -4.12 4.38
C VAL A 93 -24.92 -3.58 5.61
N ARG A 94 -24.62 -4.16 6.78
CA ARG A 94 -25.10 -3.69 8.08
C ARG A 94 -23.94 -3.06 8.84
N CYS A 95 -24.20 -1.88 9.40
CA CYS A 95 -23.25 -1.11 10.21
C CYS A 95 -23.91 -0.85 11.56
N HIS A 96 -23.73 -1.77 12.53
CA HIS A 96 -24.50 -1.77 13.79
C HIS A 96 -26.01 -1.82 13.55
N ASP A 97 -26.72 -0.73 13.84
CA ASP A 97 -28.19 -0.64 13.68
C ASP A 97 -28.62 -0.08 12.30
N ASP A 98 -27.67 0.42 11.50
CA ASP A 98 -27.93 0.98 10.19
C ASP A 98 -27.74 -0.06 9.07
N GLU A 99 -28.56 0.04 8.04
CA GLU A 99 -28.47 -0.80 6.85
C GLU A 99 -28.29 0.05 5.61
N VAL A 100 -27.33 -0.34 4.76
CA VAL A 100 -27.05 0.33 3.49
C VAL A 100 -27.21 -0.68 2.38
N TYR A 101 -28.15 -0.41 1.46
CA TYR A 101 -28.44 -1.27 0.32
C TYR A 101 -27.70 -0.81 -0.93
N ALA A 102 -27.21 -1.74 -1.74
CA ALA A 102 -26.48 -1.47 -2.97
C ALA A 102 -26.69 -2.56 -4.02
N LYS A 103 -26.53 -2.18 -5.28
CA LYS A 103 -26.57 -3.15 -6.41
C LYS A 103 -25.34 -4.04 -6.45
N LEU A 104 -24.22 -3.57 -5.90
CA LEU A 104 -22.94 -4.28 -5.80
C LEU A 104 -22.26 -3.88 -4.51
N VAL A 105 -21.70 -4.85 -3.80
CA VAL A 105 -20.85 -4.65 -2.62
C VAL A 105 -19.44 -5.14 -2.95
N ILE A 106 -18.44 -4.28 -2.71
CA ILE A 106 -17.03 -4.62 -2.87
C ILE A 106 -16.40 -4.67 -1.47
N ILE A 107 -15.85 -5.82 -1.11
CA ILE A 107 -15.15 -6.01 0.16
C ILE A 107 -13.65 -5.86 -0.13
N ALA A 108 -13.00 -4.92 0.56
CA ALA A 108 -11.58 -4.60 0.39
C ALA A 108 -10.88 -4.45 1.75
N GLU A 109 -11.08 -5.42 2.65
CA GLU A 109 -10.60 -5.39 4.06
C GLU A 109 -9.13 -5.86 4.23
N GLY A 110 -8.46 -6.16 3.12
CA GLY A 110 -7.05 -6.58 3.13
C GLY A 110 -6.86 -8.00 3.67
N SER A 111 -5.74 -8.24 4.34
CA SER A 111 -5.38 -9.56 4.87
C SER A 111 -6.16 -9.97 6.12
N ASN A 112 -6.80 -9.04 6.82
CA ASN A 112 -7.69 -9.33 7.95
C ASN A 112 -9.11 -9.56 7.44
N THR A 113 -9.41 -10.75 6.97
CA THR A 113 -10.65 -11.12 6.26
C THR A 113 -11.83 -11.40 7.21
N LEU A 114 -12.03 -10.56 8.21
CA LEU A 114 -13.01 -10.79 9.29
C LEU A 114 -14.44 -10.92 8.78
N LEU A 115 -14.86 -10.03 7.87
CA LEU A 115 -16.22 -10.06 7.30
C LEU A 115 -16.39 -11.23 6.32
N LEU A 116 -15.38 -11.49 5.50
CA LEU A 116 -15.39 -12.61 4.55
C LEU A 116 -15.42 -13.96 5.27
N GLU A 117 -14.65 -14.14 6.33
CA GLU A 117 -14.67 -15.35 7.17
C GLU A 117 -16.01 -15.52 7.88
N LYS A 118 -16.51 -14.46 8.53
CA LYS A 118 -17.79 -14.47 9.23
C LYS A 118 -18.96 -14.87 8.32
N THR A 119 -18.92 -14.44 7.06
CA THR A 119 -19.99 -14.72 6.09
C THR A 119 -19.78 -16.04 5.34
N GLY A 120 -18.70 -16.75 5.59
CA GLY A 120 -18.36 -18.02 4.93
C GLY A 120 -17.97 -17.88 3.45
N LEU A 121 -17.65 -16.67 3.00
CA LEU A 121 -17.20 -16.41 1.62
C LEU A 121 -15.73 -16.78 1.41
N THR A 122 -14.97 -16.92 2.48
CA THR A 122 -13.61 -17.47 2.48
C THR A 122 -13.41 -18.43 3.66
N ALA A 123 -12.45 -19.33 3.53
CA ALA A 123 -12.01 -20.13 4.66
C ALA A 123 -11.24 -19.24 5.67
N PRO A 124 -11.18 -19.65 6.95
CA PRO A 124 -10.34 -18.99 7.93
C PRO A 124 -8.90 -18.89 7.45
N THR A 125 -8.29 -17.74 7.70
CA THR A 125 -6.89 -17.49 7.31
C THR A 125 -5.96 -18.37 8.14
N ASP A 126 -5.10 -19.14 7.47
CA ASP A 126 -4.07 -19.94 8.14
C ASP A 126 -2.96 -19.01 8.67
N PRO A 127 -2.74 -18.93 9.99
CA PRO A 127 -1.69 -18.08 10.55
C PRO A 127 -0.29 -18.41 10.04
N SER A 128 -0.03 -19.63 9.59
CA SER A 128 1.28 -20.03 9.04
C SER A 128 1.60 -19.36 7.70
N THR A 129 0.58 -18.84 7.00
CA THR A 129 0.73 -18.11 5.73
C THR A 129 0.83 -16.58 5.91
N MET A 130 0.73 -16.10 7.16
CA MET A 130 0.75 -14.68 7.47
C MET A 130 2.15 -14.23 7.87
N ALA A 131 2.51 -13.04 7.43
CA ALA A 131 3.71 -12.34 7.88
C ALA A 131 3.35 -11.06 8.62
N VAL A 132 4.14 -10.72 9.62
CA VAL A 132 4.02 -9.43 10.34
C VAL A 132 5.06 -8.48 9.77
N GLY A 133 4.59 -7.32 9.29
CA GLY A 133 5.44 -6.22 8.87
C GLY A 133 5.39 -5.08 9.89
N VAL A 134 6.56 -4.50 10.16
CA VAL A 134 6.68 -3.26 10.92
C VAL A 134 7.21 -2.19 9.98
N LYS A 135 6.61 -1.01 10.01
CA LYS A 135 7.07 0.14 9.25
C LYS A 135 7.34 1.32 10.17
N GLU A 136 8.52 1.89 10.01
CA GLU A 136 8.92 3.12 10.69
C GLU A 136 9.25 4.21 9.68
N VAL A 137 9.10 5.47 10.09
CA VAL A 137 9.46 6.64 9.28
C VAL A 137 10.45 7.50 10.07
N TYR A 138 11.69 7.52 9.61
CA TYR A 138 12.77 8.30 10.23
C TYR A 138 12.89 9.65 9.55
N LYS A 139 12.73 10.72 10.31
CA LYS A 139 12.96 12.07 9.80
C LYS A 139 14.44 12.32 9.61
N LEU A 140 14.84 12.76 8.43
CA LEU A 140 16.21 13.10 8.06
C LEU A 140 16.23 14.45 7.35
N LYS A 141 17.37 15.14 7.43
CA LYS A 141 17.59 16.29 6.56
C LYS A 141 17.74 15.83 5.11
N LYS A 142 17.22 16.61 4.17
CA LYS A 142 17.30 16.31 2.73
C LYS A 142 18.74 16.01 2.29
N GLU A 143 19.70 16.86 2.71
CA GLU A 143 21.12 16.70 2.40
C GLU A 143 21.72 15.39 2.94
N ASP A 144 21.38 15.00 4.17
CA ASP A 144 21.86 13.75 4.76
C ASP A 144 21.34 12.54 4.00
N LEU A 145 20.08 12.58 3.56
CA LEU A 145 19.43 11.52 2.79
C LEU A 145 20.08 11.41 1.40
N GLU A 146 20.27 12.54 0.72
CA GLU A 146 20.87 12.59 -0.61
C GLU A 146 22.33 12.12 -0.59
N ASN A 147 23.13 12.59 0.36
CA ASN A 147 24.52 12.20 0.49
C ASN A 147 24.69 10.72 0.84
N ARG A 148 23.90 10.18 1.76
CA ARG A 148 24.01 8.78 2.19
C ARG A 148 23.57 7.79 1.11
N LEU A 149 22.62 8.18 0.26
CA LEU A 149 22.02 7.29 -0.74
C LEU A 149 22.43 7.66 -2.17
N MET A 150 23.34 8.65 -2.32
CA MET A 150 23.82 9.13 -3.63
C MET A 150 22.66 9.52 -4.57
N LEU A 151 21.76 10.34 -4.03
CA LEU A 151 20.60 10.86 -4.75
C LEU A 151 20.82 12.35 -5.06
N SER A 152 20.12 12.86 -6.06
CA SER A 152 20.16 14.27 -6.45
C SER A 152 18.75 14.82 -6.62
N GLY A 153 18.52 16.05 -6.19
CA GLY A 153 17.25 16.75 -6.41
C GLY A 153 16.04 15.99 -5.86
N ASP A 154 15.15 15.56 -6.74
CA ASP A 154 13.95 14.81 -6.40
C ASP A 154 14.07 13.30 -6.70
N ASP A 155 15.28 12.84 -6.99
CA ASP A 155 15.56 11.41 -7.15
C ASP A 155 15.20 10.63 -5.89
N GLY A 156 14.61 9.48 -6.10
CA GLY A 156 14.21 8.56 -5.05
C GLY A 156 14.74 7.16 -5.25
N MET A 157 14.79 6.42 -4.16
CA MET A 157 15.23 5.03 -4.16
C MET A 157 14.21 4.13 -3.48
N ALA A 158 13.99 2.97 -4.11
CA ALA A 158 13.36 1.82 -3.51
C ALA A 158 14.42 0.73 -3.27
N TRP A 159 14.60 0.31 -2.04
CA TRP A 159 15.58 -0.70 -1.68
C TRP A 159 14.90 -1.86 -0.97
N LEU A 160 15.00 -3.04 -1.57
CA LEU A 160 14.52 -4.30 -1.01
C LEU A 160 15.72 -5.08 -0.44
N THR A 161 15.55 -5.62 0.75
CA THR A 161 16.56 -6.47 1.40
C THR A 161 15.94 -7.83 1.72
N LEU A 162 16.67 -8.90 1.43
CA LEU A 162 16.25 -10.28 1.64
C LEU A 162 17.37 -11.08 2.31
N GLY A 163 17.06 -12.24 2.88
CA GLY A 163 18.05 -13.16 3.44
C GLY A 163 18.02 -13.29 4.95
N ASP A 164 19.17 -13.55 5.57
CA ASP A 164 19.29 -13.97 6.98
C ASP A 164 18.87 -12.94 8.03
N MET A 165 18.54 -11.70 7.64
CA MET A 165 18.08 -10.65 8.56
C MET A 165 16.82 -11.02 9.33
N THR A 166 16.10 -12.03 8.89
CA THR A 166 14.90 -12.57 9.54
C THR A 166 15.14 -13.87 10.30
N SER A 167 16.39 -14.13 10.70
CA SER A 167 16.79 -15.29 11.52
C SER A 167 16.37 -16.65 10.91
N GLY A 168 16.54 -16.82 9.61
CA GLY A 168 16.23 -18.04 8.88
C GLY A 168 14.76 -18.21 8.48
N LEU A 169 13.90 -17.24 8.81
CA LEU A 169 12.54 -17.19 8.29
C LEU A 169 12.51 -16.52 6.92
N LEU A 170 11.50 -16.85 6.11
CA LEU A 170 11.27 -16.13 4.86
C LEU A 170 10.80 -14.71 5.18
N GLY A 171 11.61 -13.73 4.81
CA GLY A 171 11.31 -12.34 5.06
C GLY A 171 12.38 -11.41 4.51
N GLY A 172 12.24 -10.13 4.82
CA GLY A 172 13.14 -9.10 4.36
C GLY A 172 12.74 -7.73 4.90
N GLY A 173 13.34 -6.71 4.35
CA GLY A 173 13.03 -5.32 4.66
C GLY A 173 12.95 -4.47 3.40
N PHE A 174 12.43 -3.28 3.54
CA PHE A 174 12.43 -2.29 2.47
C PHE A 174 12.81 -0.93 3.02
N ILE A 175 13.43 -0.13 2.16
CA ILE A 175 13.76 1.25 2.44
C ILE A 175 13.25 2.11 1.29
N TYR A 176 12.43 3.11 1.59
CA TYR A 176 11.95 4.08 0.62
C TYR A 176 12.32 5.49 1.04
N THR A 177 12.80 6.27 0.07
CA THR A 177 13.19 7.65 0.31
C THR A 177 12.00 8.59 0.12
N ASN A 178 11.66 9.33 1.16
CA ASN A 178 10.72 10.43 1.08
C ASN A 178 11.47 11.77 0.90
N LYS A 179 10.77 12.90 0.84
CA LYS A 179 11.39 14.22 0.66
C LYS A 179 12.34 14.59 1.82
N ASP A 180 11.93 14.32 3.06
CA ASP A 180 12.64 14.65 4.29
C ASP A 180 12.60 13.52 5.33
N SER A 181 12.45 12.31 4.88
CA SER A 181 12.38 11.13 5.73
C SER A 181 12.69 9.85 4.96
N LEU A 182 12.91 8.79 5.71
CA LEU A 182 13.15 7.45 5.22
C LEU A 182 12.06 6.53 5.80
N SER A 183 11.40 5.78 4.94
CA SER A 183 10.49 4.71 5.36
C SER A 183 11.22 3.37 5.35
N VAL A 184 11.20 2.68 6.46
CA VAL A 184 11.85 1.37 6.64
C VAL A 184 10.82 0.35 7.11
#